data_3983cadecf2f06d1294f82f9a6122840
#
_entry.id   3983cadecf2f06d1294f82f9a6122840
#
_cell.length_a   1.000
_cell.length_b   1.000
_cell.length_c   1.000
_cell.angle_alpha   90.00
_cell.angle_beta   90.00
_cell.angle_gamma   90.00
#
_symmetry.space_group_name_H-M   'P 1'
#
loop_
_entity.id
_entity.type
_entity.pdbx_description
1 polymer ?
#
loop_
_entity_poly.entity_id
_entity_poly.type
_entity_poly.pdbx_seq_one_letter_code
_entity_poly.pdbx_strand_id
1 'polypeptide(L)'
;LFPYTTLFRSKNASQGYAIDGRLVYRPLYEQAKLVHIGLAAIHRTPDGTLPEDENRNTFTYKSPGVSTIDNRTLIQADVDHAASQFKIGTELLIYYHKFFLQGEYIRAHVKREKGFENYTAQGAYLQCSWLLLGQNYLYDEEVACPGRPEGKALELCARFNYLSLNDAGIKGGTQKDLSFGLNYYINKHIAVKLNYSYFIPGSHIKEIESTNFSVVQGRFQFIF
;
A
#
# COMPACT_ATOMS: atom_id res chain seq x y z
N LEU A 1 -1.81 -6.70 -4.67
CA LEU A 1 -2.06 -8.13 -4.43
C LEU A 1 -2.47 -8.29 -2.97
N PHE A 2 -3.76 -8.48 -2.73
CA PHE A 2 -4.20 -8.97 -1.43
C PHE A 2 -3.88 -10.47 -1.38
N PRO A 3 -3.07 -10.96 -0.43
CA PRO A 3 -2.90 -12.39 -0.27
C PRO A 3 -4.26 -12.99 0.09
N TYR A 4 -4.65 -14.01 -0.61
CA TYR A 4 -5.78 -14.86 -0.22
C TYR A 4 -5.47 -15.42 1.16
N THR A 5 -5.98 -14.79 2.20
CA THR A 5 -5.94 -15.34 3.53
C THR A 5 -7.02 -16.39 3.63
N THR A 6 -6.61 -17.58 3.98
CA THR A 6 -7.43 -18.75 4.28
C THR A 6 -8.68 -18.38 5.09
N LEU A 7 -9.81 -18.65 4.51
CA LEU A 7 -11.14 -18.20 4.90
C LEU A 7 -11.68 -18.82 6.20
N PHE A 8 -11.01 -19.76 6.83
CA PHE A 8 -11.58 -20.45 8.00
C PHE A 8 -10.51 -20.77 9.03
N ARG A 9 -10.30 -19.86 9.98
CA ARG A 9 -9.71 -20.20 11.26
C ARG A 9 -10.85 -20.23 12.29
N SER A 10 -11.43 -21.40 12.49
CA SER A 10 -12.38 -21.67 13.56
C SER A 10 -11.67 -21.54 14.92
N LYS A 11 -11.73 -20.36 15.51
CA LYS A 11 -11.69 -20.18 16.97
C LYS A 11 -13.08 -19.74 17.37
N ASN A 12 -13.56 -20.13 18.55
CA ASN A 12 -14.89 -19.89 19.10
C ASN A 12 -15.24 -18.39 19.31
N ALA A 13 -14.92 -17.52 18.35
CA ALA A 13 -15.23 -16.10 18.34
C ALA A 13 -16.17 -15.81 17.16
N SER A 14 -17.07 -14.86 17.32
CA SER A 14 -17.89 -14.37 16.21
C SER A 14 -16.97 -13.74 15.16
N GLN A 15 -17.01 -14.27 13.95
CA GLN A 15 -16.25 -13.71 12.82
C GLN A 15 -16.95 -12.44 12.34
N GLY A 16 -16.18 -11.41 12.11
CA GLY A 16 -16.62 -10.25 11.35
C GLY A 16 -16.92 -10.61 9.89
N TYR A 17 -17.58 -9.71 9.19
CA TYR A 17 -17.79 -9.83 7.74
C TYR A 17 -17.13 -8.66 7.01
N ALA A 18 -16.82 -8.88 5.74
CA ALA A 18 -16.34 -7.85 4.82
C ALA A 18 -17.10 -7.91 3.50
N ILE A 19 -17.40 -6.74 2.95
CA ILE A 19 -17.92 -6.55 1.59
C ILE A 19 -17.00 -5.56 0.93
N ASP A 20 -16.49 -5.92 -0.25
CA ASP A 20 -15.61 -5.06 -1.03
C ASP A 20 -15.99 -5.04 -2.50
N GLY A 21 -15.52 -4.00 -3.17
CA GLY A 21 -15.69 -3.84 -4.61
C GLY A 21 -14.66 -2.86 -5.17
N ARG A 22 -14.27 -3.10 -6.43
CA ARG A 22 -13.39 -2.22 -7.21
C ARG A 22 -14.00 -1.97 -8.57
N LEU A 23 -14.00 -0.71 -8.99
CA LEU A 23 -14.43 -0.26 -10.31
C LEU A 23 -13.23 0.37 -11.01
N VAL A 24 -13.02 -0.02 -12.27
CA VAL A 24 -11.95 0.52 -13.12
C VAL A 24 -12.57 1.09 -14.40
N TYR A 25 -12.15 2.31 -14.74
CA TYR A 25 -12.49 2.97 -15.99
C TYR A 25 -11.22 3.30 -16.77
N ARG A 26 -11.17 2.92 -18.05
CA ARG A 26 -10.04 3.14 -18.96
C ARG A 26 -10.46 4.04 -20.11
N PRO A 27 -10.45 5.39 -19.93
CA PRO A 27 -10.86 6.33 -20.97
C PRO A 27 -9.94 6.31 -22.20
N LEU A 28 -8.70 5.88 -22.04
CA LEU A 28 -7.74 5.66 -23.11
C LEU A 28 -7.08 4.29 -22.93
N TYR A 29 -7.18 3.45 -23.92
CA TYR A 29 -6.54 2.15 -23.96
C TYR A 29 -6.11 1.83 -25.39
N GLU A 30 -4.86 2.15 -25.70
CA GLU A 30 -4.23 1.95 -27.01
C GLU A 30 -2.84 1.32 -26.80
N GLN A 31 -2.23 0.85 -27.86
CA GLN A 31 -0.86 0.34 -27.80
C GLN A 31 0.07 1.43 -27.22
N ALA A 32 0.78 1.10 -26.15
CA ALA A 32 1.71 1.99 -25.43
C ALA A 32 1.08 3.26 -24.82
N LYS A 33 -0.24 3.37 -24.75
CA LYS A 33 -0.94 4.47 -24.11
C LYS A 33 -2.11 3.93 -23.28
N LEU A 34 -2.15 4.30 -22.04
CA LEU A 34 -3.21 3.93 -21.11
C LEU A 34 -3.48 5.08 -20.17
N VAL A 35 -4.76 5.33 -19.92
CA VAL A 35 -5.24 6.04 -18.76
C VAL A 35 -6.20 5.12 -18.03
N HIS A 36 -5.88 4.78 -16.79
CA HIS A 36 -6.69 3.96 -15.92
C HIS A 36 -7.03 4.77 -14.67
N ILE A 37 -8.30 4.83 -14.34
CA ILE A 37 -8.82 5.45 -13.14
C ILE A 37 -9.59 4.37 -12.39
N GLY A 38 -9.26 4.16 -11.12
CA GLY A 38 -9.93 3.17 -10.29
C GLY A 38 -10.48 3.75 -9.00
N LEU A 39 -11.54 3.11 -8.53
CA LEU A 39 -12.18 3.36 -7.25
C LEU A 39 -12.41 2.02 -6.56
N ALA A 40 -11.94 1.87 -5.34
CA ALA A 40 -12.18 0.70 -4.50
C ALA A 40 -12.82 1.11 -3.19
N ALA A 41 -13.71 0.28 -2.67
CA ALA A 41 -14.31 0.47 -1.37
C ALA A 41 -14.43 -0.86 -0.63
N ILE A 42 -14.19 -0.84 0.69
CA ILE A 42 -14.33 -2.00 1.56
C ILE A 42 -15.07 -1.55 2.81
N HIS A 43 -16.12 -2.24 3.16
CA HIS A 43 -16.76 -2.17 4.46
C HIS A 43 -16.52 -3.49 5.20
N ARG A 44 -16.09 -3.42 6.47
CA ARG A 44 -15.94 -4.61 7.31
C ARG A 44 -16.25 -4.31 8.76
N THR A 45 -16.66 -5.36 9.49
CA THR A 45 -16.74 -5.37 10.94
C THR A 45 -15.50 -6.03 11.54
N PRO A 46 -15.10 -5.69 12.77
CA PRO A 46 -14.02 -6.39 13.46
C PRO A 46 -14.43 -7.83 13.79
N ASP A 47 -13.45 -8.69 13.96
CA ASP A 47 -13.68 -10.00 14.55
C ASP A 47 -14.03 -9.81 16.02
N GLY A 48 -15.12 -10.45 16.49
CA GLY A 48 -15.46 -10.47 17.91
C GLY A 48 -14.43 -11.30 18.67
N THR A 49 -13.81 -10.70 19.67
CA THR A 49 -12.91 -11.40 20.58
C THR A 49 -13.68 -12.06 21.73
N LEU A 50 -13.08 -13.08 22.36
CA LEU A 50 -13.65 -13.72 23.54
C LEU A 50 -13.82 -12.68 24.69
N PRO A 51 -14.80 -12.88 25.61
CA PRO A 51 -15.08 -11.93 26.69
C PRO A 51 -13.90 -11.56 27.59
N GLU A 52 -12.87 -12.38 27.62
CA GLU A 52 -11.68 -12.25 28.45
C GLU A 52 -10.54 -11.47 27.78
N ASP A 53 -10.70 -11.06 26.53
CA ASP A 53 -9.63 -10.43 25.74
C ASP A 53 -9.77 -8.89 25.82
N GLU A 54 -8.78 -8.20 26.39
CA GLU A 54 -8.78 -6.74 26.56
C GLU A 54 -8.75 -5.99 25.20
N ASN A 55 -8.35 -6.67 24.11
CA ASN A 55 -8.26 -6.11 22.77
C ASN A 55 -9.53 -6.32 21.92
N ARG A 56 -10.69 -6.26 22.52
CA ARG A 56 -11.96 -6.38 21.82
C ARG A 56 -12.10 -5.38 20.69
N ASN A 57 -12.51 -5.88 19.52
CA ASN A 57 -12.92 -5.05 18.41
C ASN A 57 -11.86 -4.00 18.03
N THR A 58 -10.60 -4.42 17.85
CA THR A 58 -9.49 -3.52 17.54
C THR A 58 -9.07 -3.66 16.08
N PHE A 59 -8.93 -2.52 15.39
CA PHE A 59 -8.23 -2.45 14.11
C PHE A 59 -6.83 -1.90 14.31
N THR A 60 -5.81 -2.70 13.98
CA THR A 60 -4.41 -2.28 14.02
C THR A 60 -3.93 -1.85 12.64
N TYR A 61 -3.42 -0.64 12.57
CA TYR A 61 -2.70 -0.08 11.42
C TYR A 61 -1.23 0.03 11.78
N LYS A 62 -0.34 -0.53 10.95
CA LYS A 62 1.10 -0.46 11.19
C LYS A 62 1.89 -0.36 9.90
N SER A 63 3.06 0.27 9.98
CA SER A 63 4.01 0.34 8.88
C SER A 63 5.43 0.07 9.39
N PRO A 64 6.19 -0.80 8.69
CA PRO A 64 7.62 -1.01 8.96
C PRO A 64 8.50 0.09 8.34
N GLY A 65 7.90 1.10 7.71
CA GLY A 65 8.63 2.10 6.94
C GLY A 65 9.00 1.62 5.54
N VAL A 66 10.24 1.90 5.11
CA VAL A 66 10.71 1.63 3.74
C VAL A 66 11.30 0.23 3.53
N SER A 67 11.52 -0.54 4.59
CA SER A 67 12.08 -1.89 4.52
C SER A 67 11.12 -2.91 5.12
N THR A 68 10.89 -3.99 4.38
CA THR A 68 10.14 -5.17 4.85
C THR A 68 11.05 -6.28 5.39
N ILE A 69 12.38 -6.11 5.29
CA ILE A 69 13.37 -7.07 5.81
C ILE A 69 13.54 -6.87 7.32
N ASP A 70 13.42 -5.63 7.76
CA ASP A 70 13.47 -5.25 9.15
C ASP A 70 12.05 -5.33 9.74
N ASN A 71 11.85 -6.19 10.72
CA ASN A 71 10.55 -6.40 11.37
C ASN A 71 10.15 -5.28 12.36
N ARG A 72 10.89 -4.18 12.39
CA ARG A 72 10.53 -3.03 13.22
C ARG A 72 9.22 -2.41 12.76
N THR A 73 8.45 -1.91 13.73
CA THR A 73 7.22 -1.15 13.47
C THR A 73 7.50 0.31 13.76
N LEU A 74 7.61 1.14 12.71
CA LEU A 74 7.93 2.56 12.87
C LEU A 74 6.74 3.40 13.31
N ILE A 75 5.56 3.12 12.74
CA ILE A 75 4.31 3.77 13.12
C ILE A 75 3.22 2.73 13.30
N GLN A 76 2.37 2.94 14.32
CA GLN A 76 1.26 2.03 14.64
C GLN A 76 0.14 2.76 15.35
N ALA A 77 -1.08 2.50 14.92
CA ALA A 77 -2.30 2.89 15.60
C ALA A 77 -3.15 1.66 15.89
N ASP A 78 -3.49 1.46 17.15
CA ASP A 78 -4.45 0.46 17.60
C ASP A 78 -5.75 1.18 17.92
N VAL A 79 -6.78 0.91 17.12
CA VAL A 79 -8.10 1.55 17.21
C VAL A 79 -9.05 0.57 17.84
N ASP A 80 -9.18 0.65 19.15
CA ASP A 80 -10.07 -0.17 19.98
C ASP A 80 -11.53 0.28 19.89
N HIS A 81 -12.43 -0.49 20.51
CA HIS A 81 -13.87 -0.24 20.51
C HIS A 81 -14.44 0.02 19.10
N ALA A 82 -13.89 -0.64 18.09
CA ALA A 82 -14.32 -0.48 16.72
C ALA A 82 -15.64 -1.22 16.46
N ALA A 83 -16.63 -0.51 15.92
CA ALA A 83 -17.89 -1.09 15.48
C ALA A 83 -17.85 -1.50 14.00
N SER A 84 -17.20 -0.71 13.16
CA SER A 84 -17.00 -1.02 11.74
C SER A 84 -15.87 -0.19 11.14
N GLN A 85 -15.36 -0.63 10.00
CA GLN A 85 -14.37 0.08 9.20
C GLN A 85 -14.88 0.25 7.78
N PHE A 86 -14.73 1.46 7.24
CA PHE A 86 -14.93 1.75 5.82
C PHE A 86 -13.62 2.27 5.24
N LYS A 87 -13.13 1.63 4.19
CA LYS A 87 -11.98 2.11 3.41
C LYS A 87 -12.43 2.49 2.02
N ILE A 88 -11.90 3.59 1.54
CA ILE A 88 -12.03 4.02 0.15
C ILE A 88 -10.63 4.25 -0.42
N GLY A 89 -10.40 3.80 -1.63
CA GLY A 89 -9.17 3.99 -2.38
C GLY A 89 -9.46 4.53 -3.77
N THR A 90 -8.67 5.49 -4.20
CA THR A 90 -8.67 5.98 -5.58
C THR A 90 -7.32 5.71 -6.20
N GLU A 91 -7.30 5.32 -7.45
CA GLU A 91 -6.07 5.01 -8.19
C GLU A 91 -6.06 5.67 -9.55
N LEU A 92 -4.87 6.08 -9.96
CA LEU A 92 -4.58 6.62 -11.29
C LEU A 92 -3.35 5.89 -11.83
N LEU A 93 -3.45 5.40 -13.07
CA LEU A 93 -2.34 4.79 -13.78
C LEU A 93 -2.31 5.36 -15.20
N ILE A 94 -1.15 5.84 -15.63
CA ILE A 94 -0.93 6.39 -16.95
C ILE A 94 0.30 5.74 -17.57
N TYR A 95 0.13 5.19 -18.77
CA TYR A 95 1.23 4.84 -19.68
C TYR A 95 1.23 5.79 -20.85
N TYR A 96 2.43 6.27 -21.18
CA TYR A 96 2.66 7.01 -22.40
C TYR A 96 4.02 6.60 -22.97
N HIS A 97 4.03 5.63 -23.88
CA HIS A 97 5.23 5.00 -24.43
C HIS A 97 6.16 4.47 -23.31
N LYS A 98 7.31 5.09 -23.15
CA LYS A 98 8.33 4.72 -22.15
C LYS A 98 8.11 5.34 -20.77
N PHE A 99 7.08 6.15 -20.61
CA PHE A 99 6.75 6.82 -19.36
C PHE A 99 5.61 6.13 -18.65
N PHE A 100 5.72 6.03 -17.35
CA PHE A 100 4.74 5.46 -16.44
C PHE A 100 4.51 6.41 -15.26
N LEU A 101 3.26 6.64 -14.93
CA LEU A 101 2.84 7.35 -13.73
C LEU A 101 1.77 6.53 -13.03
N GLN A 102 1.91 6.37 -11.72
CA GLN A 102 0.91 5.74 -10.87
C GLN A 102 0.77 6.50 -9.55
N GLY A 103 -0.45 6.67 -9.11
CA GLY A 103 -0.73 7.24 -7.80
C GLY A 103 -1.96 6.58 -7.18
N GLU A 104 -1.94 6.44 -5.87
CA GLU A 104 -3.08 6.00 -5.09
C GLU A 104 -3.27 6.88 -3.86
N TYR A 105 -4.52 7.09 -3.48
CA TYR A 105 -4.90 7.65 -2.20
C TYR A 105 -5.86 6.69 -1.51
N ILE A 106 -5.59 6.39 -0.24
CA ILE A 106 -6.41 5.50 0.58
C ILE A 106 -6.80 6.24 1.85
N ARG A 107 -8.09 6.18 2.17
CA ARG A 107 -8.63 6.66 3.44
C ARG A 107 -9.38 5.52 4.13
N ALA A 108 -9.07 5.29 5.41
CA ALA A 108 -9.76 4.34 6.26
C ALA A 108 -10.47 5.10 7.36
N HIS A 109 -11.78 4.93 7.48
CA HIS A 109 -12.59 5.48 8.56
C HIS A 109 -13.08 4.35 9.45
N VAL A 110 -12.82 4.45 10.74
CA VAL A 110 -13.29 3.49 11.76
C VAL A 110 -14.36 4.18 12.59
N LYS A 111 -15.58 3.63 12.49
CA LYS A 111 -16.66 3.97 13.41
C LYS A 111 -16.41 3.23 14.73
N ARG A 112 -16.35 3.95 15.82
CA ARG A 112 -16.18 3.39 17.16
C ARG A 112 -17.50 3.32 17.92
N GLU A 113 -17.55 2.55 18.98
CA GLU A 113 -18.69 2.42 19.86
C GLU A 113 -19.07 3.76 20.54
N LYS A 114 -20.28 3.84 21.08
CA LYS A 114 -20.77 5.05 21.72
C LYS A 114 -19.86 5.46 22.89
N GLY A 115 -19.44 6.72 22.89
CA GLY A 115 -18.52 7.28 23.90
C GLY A 115 -17.10 7.44 23.42
N PHE A 116 -16.76 6.91 22.23
CA PHE A 116 -15.45 7.05 21.59
C PHE A 116 -15.54 7.86 20.30
N GLU A 117 -14.54 8.71 20.04
CA GLU A 117 -14.45 9.45 18.79
C GLU A 117 -14.10 8.51 17.64
N ASN A 118 -14.72 8.70 16.47
CA ASN A 118 -14.37 7.96 15.26
C ASN A 118 -12.94 8.28 14.84
N TYR A 119 -12.27 7.31 14.24
CA TYR A 119 -10.88 7.43 13.83
C TYR A 119 -10.72 7.38 12.31
N THR A 120 -9.75 8.13 11.79
CA THR A 120 -9.43 8.15 10.37
C THR A 120 -7.93 8.00 10.14
N ALA A 121 -7.52 7.04 9.33
CA ALA A 121 -6.17 6.92 8.79
C ALA A 121 -6.17 7.27 7.30
N GLN A 122 -5.06 7.82 6.80
CA GLN A 122 -4.93 8.13 5.38
C GLN A 122 -3.51 7.93 4.89
N GLY A 123 -3.40 7.51 3.64
CA GLY A 123 -2.12 7.34 2.97
C GLY A 123 -2.23 7.63 1.49
N ALA A 124 -1.12 8.03 0.90
CA ALA A 124 -1.02 8.28 -0.53
C ALA A 124 0.38 7.93 -1.04
N TYR A 125 0.46 7.60 -2.31
CA TYR A 125 1.74 7.59 -3.01
C TYR A 125 1.61 8.11 -4.44
N LEU A 126 2.73 8.59 -4.96
CA LEU A 126 2.91 8.90 -6.36
C LEU A 126 4.22 8.30 -6.83
N GLN A 127 4.18 7.56 -7.92
CA GLN A 127 5.33 6.93 -8.56
C GLN A 127 5.39 7.33 -10.01
N CYS A 128 6.60 7.67 -10.48
CA CYS A 128 6.88 7.82 -11.90
C CYS A 128 8.05 6.92 -12.28
N SER A 129 8.03 6.43 -13.50
CA SER A 129 9.09 5.58 -14.04
C SER A 129 9.33 5.90 -15.52
N TRP A 130 10.56 5.65 -15.96
CA TRP A 130 10.97 5.82 -17.34
C TRP A 130 11.83 4.65 -17.79
N LEU A 131 11.51 4.09 -18.97
CA LEU A 131 12.33 3.08 -19.62
C LEU A 131 13.49 3.73 -20.34
N LEU A 132 14.70 3.62 -19.78
CA LEU A 132 15.95 4.00 -20.43
C LEU A 132 16.26 3.04 -21.57
N LEU A 133 15.99 1.74 -21.37
CA LEU A 133 16.06 0.68 -22.36
C LEU A 133 14.73 -0.09 -22.33
N GLY A 134 14.26 -0.55 -23.49
CA GLY A 134 12.98 -1.24 -23.64
C GLY A 134 12.02 -0.41 -24.49
N GLN A 135 10.84 -0.98 -24.75
CA GLN A 135 9.86 -0.37 -25.64
C GLN A 135 8.66 0.19 -24.90
N ASN A 136 7.89 -0.67 -24.24
CA ASN A 136 6.62 -0.31 -23.63
C ASN A 136 6.44 -0.97 -22.28
N TYR A 137 5.55 -0.39 -21.48
CA TYR A 137 4.95 -1.06 -20.33
C TYR A 137 3.80 -1.96 -20.77
N LEU A 138 3.65 -3.10 -20.13
CA LEU A 138 2.51 -3.97 -20.30
C LEU A 138 1.45 -3.66 -19.25
N TYR A 139 0.21 -3.96 -19.57
CA TYR A 139 -0.92 -3.87 -18.66
C TYR A 139 -1.57 -5.24 -18.55
N ASP A 140 -1.80 -5.68 -17.33
CA ASP A 140 -2.52 -6.91 -17.06
C ASP A 140 -4.03 -6.61 -16.99
N GLU A 141 -4.76 -7.06 -18.01
CA GLU A 141 -6.19 -6.80 -18.13
C GLU A 141 -7.04 -7.61 -17.16
N GLU A 142 -6.59 -8.82 -16.81
CA GLU A 142 -7.36 -9.73 -15.96
C GLU A 142 -7.51 -9.18 -14.54
N VAL A 143 -6.42 -8.61 -14.01
CA VAL A 143 -6.40 -8.02 -12.66
C VAL A 143 -6.40 -6.49 -12.68
N ALA A 144 -6.45 -5.89 -13.87
CA ALA A 144 -6.45 -4.44 -14.08
C ALA A 144 -5.31 -3.74 -13.34
N CYS A 145 -4.08 -4.20 -13.53
CA CYS A 145 -2.87 -3.75 -12.84
C CYS A 145 -1.71 -3.48 -13.81
N PRO A 146 -0.70 -2.67 -13.39
CA PRO A 146 0.52 -2.52 -14.16
C PRO A 146 1.29 -3.84 -14.28
N GLY A 147 1.62 -4.22 -15.50
CA GLY A 147 2.50 -5.35 -15.82
C GLY A 147 3.97 -4.94 -15.82
N ARG A 148 4.82 -5.88 -16.17
CA ARG A 148 6.24 -5.62 -16.38
C ARG A 148 6.47 -4.93 -17.73
N PRO A 149 7.61 -4.24 -17.92
CA PRO A 149 8.05 -3.84 -19.23
C PRO A 149 8.22 -5.05 -20.16
N GLU A 150 7.96 -4.84 -21.44
CA GLU A 150 8.12 -5.88 -22.45
C GLU A 150 9.59 -6.23 -22.67
N GLY A 151 9.92 -7.53 -22.53
CA GLY A 151 11.24 -8.06 -22.83
C GLY A 151 12.37 -7.54 -21.92
N LYS A 152 13.53 -7.29 -22.54
CA LYS A 152 14.70 -6.72 -21.86
C LYS A 152 14.52 -5.22 -21.68
N ALA A 153 14.61 -4.74 -20.44
CA ALA A 153 14.36 -3.33 -20.12
C ALA A 153 15.24 -2.82 -18.98
N LEU A 154 15.54 -1.53 -19.00
CA LEU A 154 16.17 -0.79 -17.91
C LEU A 154 15.22 0.37 -17.54
N GLU A 155 14.76 0.37 -16.31
CA GLU A 155 13.76 1.30 -15.80
C GLU A 155 14.36 2.14 -14.66
N LEU A 156 14.20 3.46 -14.74
CA LEU A 156 14.46 4.39 -13.65
C LEU A 156 13.14 4.77 -13.01
N CYS A 157 13.06 4.69 -11.68
CA CYS A 157 11.84 4.97 -10.91
C CYS A 157 12.09 6.05 -9.85
N ALA A 158 11.07 6.83 -9.57
CA ALA A 158 10.99 7.68 -8.39
C ALA A 158 9.62 7.52 -7.74
N ARG A 159 9.56 7.47 -6.41
CA ARG A 159 8.31 7.30 -5.65
C ARG A 159 8.33 8.14 -4.39
N PHE A 160 7.24 8.84 -4.14
CA PHE A 160 6.95 9.51 -2.89
C PHE A 160 5.81 8.80 -2.18
N ASN A 161 5.95 8.54 -0.87
CA ASN A 161 4.90 7.98 -0.02
C ASN A 161 4.60 8.92 1.14
N TYR A 162 3.34 8.92 1.54
CA TYR A 162 2.81 9.59 2.73
C TYR A 162 1.85 8.68 3.46
N LEU A 163 1.98 8.59 4.80
CA LEU A 163 1.05 7.87 5.65
C LEU A 163 0.84 8.64 6.96
N SER A 164 -0.41 8.81 7.37
CA SER A 164 -0.79 9.40 8.64
C SER A 164 -1.75 8.47 9.39
N LEU A 165 -1.35 8.14 10.61
CA LEU A 165 -2.12 7.34 11.56
C LEU A 165 -2.49 8.13 12.83
N ASN A 166 -2.43 9.47 12.77
CA ASN A 166 -2.81 10.34 13.88
C ASN A 166 -4.23 10.86 13.68
N ASP A 167 -5.14 10.52 14.57
CA ASP A 167 -6.50 11.06 14.62
C ASP A 167 -7.18 10.72 15.96
N ALA A 168 -8.18 11.50 16.36
CA ALA A 168 -9.05 11.24 17.51
C ALA A 168 -8.29 10.91 18.83
N GLY A 169 -7.21 11.63 19.11
CA GLY A 169 -6.36 11.37 20.29
C GLY A 169 -5.43 10.17 20.18
N ILE A 170 -5.56 9.33 19.13
CA ILE A 170 -4.67 8.22 18.85
C ILE A 170 -3.43 8.76 18.11
N LYS A 171 -2.27 8.60 18.71
CA LYS A 171 -0.98 9.07 18.21
C LYS A 171 -0.24 7.93 17.49
N GLY A 172 -0.79 7.48 16.36
CA GLY A 172 -0.23 6.34 15.59
C GLY A 172 1.02 6.67 14.78
N GLY A 173 1.32 7.96 14.60
CA GLY A 173 2.48 8.44 13.87
C GLY A 173 2.21 8.87 12.43
N THR A 174 3.15 9.62 11.87
CA THR A 174 3.18 10.00 10.45
C THR A 174 4.53 9.68 9.84
N GLN A 175 4.52 9.29 8.57
CA GLN A 175 5.75 9.07 7.81
C GLN A 175 5.65 9.62 6.39
N LYS A 176 6.80 10.02 5.86
CA LYS A 176 7.02 10.32 4.45
C LYS A 176 8.30 9.63 4.01
N ASP A 177 8.35 9.22 2.79
CA ASP A 177 9.61 8.76 2.20
C ASP A 177 9.69 9.09 0.71
N LEU A 178 10.91 9.26 0.24
CA LEU A 178 11.26 9.45 -1.16
C LEU A 178 12.19 8.32 -1.57
N SER A 179 11.81 7.59 -2.59
CA SER A 179 12.56 6.43 -3.08
C SER A 179 12.94 6.61 -4.54
N PHE A 180 14.14 6.14 -4.87
CA PHE A 180 14.65 6.04 -6.24
C PHE A 180 15.02 4.59 -6.52
N GLY A 181 14.67 4.12 -7.70
CA GLY A 181 14.89 2.72 -8.10
C GLY A 181 15.50 2.61 -9.49
N LEU A 182 16.37 1.62 -9.65
CA LEU A 182 16.89 1.17 -10.94
C LEU A 182 16.53 -0.31 -11.08
N ASN A 183 15.68 -0.63 -12.05
CA ASN A 183 15.21 -1.98 -12.30
C ASN A 183 15.74 -2.46 -13.65
N TYR A 184 16.49 -3.55 -13.65
CA TYR A 184 16.96 -4.19 -14.88
C TYR A 184 16.24 -5.51 -15.09
N TYR A 185 15.39 -5.56 -16.10
CA TYR A 185 14.68 -6.75 -16.55
C TYR A 185 15.52 -7.44 -17.63
N ILE A 186 16.13 -8.57 -17.29
CA ILE A 186 16.97 -9.34 -18.22
C ILE A 186 16.08 -10.06 -19.24
N ASN A 187 14.98 -10.64 -18.74
CA ASN A 187 13.94 -11.31 -19.53
C ASN A 187 12.65 -11.39 -18.71
N LYS A 188 11.63 -12.09 -19.23
CA LYS A 188 10.34 -12.27 -18.53
C LYS A 188 10.44 -12.99 -17.17
N HIS A 189 11.53 -13.70 -16.92
CA HIS A 189 11.73 -14.50 -15.71
C HIS A 189 12.69 -13.87 -14.70
N ILE A 190 13.66 -13.07 -15.16
CA ILE A 190 14.76 -12.58 -14.32
C ILE A 190 14.78 -11.06 -14.27
N ALA A 191 14.87 -10.50 -13.08
CA ALA A 191 15.10 -9.08 -12.88
C ALA A 191 16.04 -8.82 -11.70
N VAL A 192 16.84 -7.75 -11.82
CA VAL A 192 17.69 -7.20 -10.76
C VAL A 192 17.18 -5.80 -10.45
N LYS A 193 17.01 -5.50 -9.18
CA LYS A 193 16.47 -4.21 -8.73
C LYS A 193 17.36 -3.62 -7.66
N LEU A 194 17.63 -2.32 -7.75
CA LEU A 194 18.34 -1.53 -6.75
C LEU A 194 17.45 -0.36 -6.34
N ASN A 195 17.22 -0.19 -5.05
CA ASN A 195 16.44 0.92 -4.50
C ASN A 195 17.25 1.68 -3.46
N TYR A 196 17.14 2.99 -3.49
CA TYR A 196 17.53 3.91 -2.44
C TYR A 196 16.29 4.60 -1.92
N SER A 197 16.07 4.59 -0.61
CA SER A 197 14.94 5.26 0.02
C SER A 197 15.43 6.19 1.13
N TYR A 198 14.93 7.41 1.13
CA TYR A 198 15.15 8.41 2.16
C TYR A 198 13.87 8.58 2.98
N PHE A 199 13.95 8.20 4.25
CA PHE A 199 12.84 8.24 5.19
C PHE A 199 12.87 9.55 5.98
N ILE A 200 11.72 10.22 6.02
CA ILE A 200 11.50 11.47 6.74
C ILE A 200 10.48 11.16 7.83
N PRO A 201 10.93 10.99 9.08
CA PRO A 201 10.03 10.75 10.20
C PRO A 201 9.14 11.97 10.42
N GLY A 202 7.89 11.69 10.72
CA GLY A 202 6.95 12.71 11.18
C GLY A 202 6.78 12.66 12.70
N SER A 203 5.58 12.94 13.19
CA SER A 203 5.26 12.88 14.61
C SER A 203 5.04 11.44 15.09
N HIS A 204 5.34 11.16 16.36
CA HIS A 204 5.01 9.92 17.09
C HIS A 204 5.54 8.63 16.43
N ILE A 205 6.82 8.62 16.06
CA ILE A 205 7.49 7.44 15.55
C ILE A 205 7.95 6.56 16.70
N LYS A 206 7.76 5.25 16.54
CA LYS A 206 8.23 4.22 17.47
C LYS A 206 9.63 3.74 17.07
N GLU A 207 10.40 3.28 18.05
CA GLU A 207 11.66 2.52 17.86
C GLU A 207 12.83 3.26 17.20
N ILE A 208 12.67 4.52 16.81
CA ILE A 208 13.77 5.34 16.27
C ILE A 208 13.70 6.73 16.91
N GLU A 209 14.84 7.27 17.28
CA GLU A 209 14.96 8.70 17.50
C GLU A 209 14.55 9.41 16.21
N SER A 210 13.79 10.51 16.31
CA SER A 210 13.16 11.22 15.18
C SER A 210 14.18 11.78 14.15
N THR A 211 15.08 10.94 13.68
CA THR A 211 16.14 11.28 12.71
C THR A 211 15.84 10.69 11.34
N ASN A 212 16.09 11.47 10.32
CA ASN A 212 16.04 10.98 8.94
C ASN A 212 17.08 9.87 8.74
N PHE A 213 16.72 8.85 7.97
CA PHE A 213 17.65 7.79 7.62
C PHE A 213 17.45 7.33 6.16
N SER A 214 18.46 6.67 5.65
CA SER A 214 18.44 6.12 4.30
C SER A 214 18.54 4.61 4.33
N VAL A 215 17.91 3.96 3.37
CA VAL A 215 17.95 2.51 3.16
C VAL A 215 18.33 2.21 1.72
N VAL A 216 19.33 1.35 1.53
CA VAL A 216 19.69 0.78 0.22
C VAL A 216 19.27 -0.66 0.19
N GLN A 217 18.55 -1.08 -0.84
CA GLN A 217 18.05 -2.45 -0.99
C GLN A 217 18.34 -2.97 -2.39
N GLY A 218 18.95 -4.17 -2.46
CA GLY A 218 19.10 -4.94 -3.69
C GLY A 218 18.14 -6.13 -3.71
N ARG A 219 17.54 -6.42 -4.86
CA ARG A 219 16.69 -7.59 -5.07
C ARG A 219 17.05 -8.31 -6.36
N PHE A 220 17.24 -9.60 -6.26
CA PHE A 220 17.30 -10.51 -7.38
C PHE A 220 15.99 -11.30 -7.45
N GLN A 221 15.28 -11.27 -8.57
CA GLN A 221 13.93 -11.82 -8.70
C GLN A 221 13.87 -12.84 -9.83
N PHE A 222 13.37 -14.04 -9.50
CA PHE A 222 12.99 -15.07 -10.45
C PHE A 222 11.48 -15.26 -10.45
N ILE A 223 10.90 -15.49 -11.61
CA ILE A 223 9.50 -15.85 -11.83
C ILE A 223 9.47 -17.09 -12.71
N PHE A 224 8.80 -18.12 -12.25
CA PHE A 224 8.60 -19.39 -12.95
C PHE A 224 7.25 -19.44 -13.62
#